data_8554bd1cc7d56a0dabe92c77cdad7122
#
_entry.id   8554bd1cc7d56a0dabe92c77cdad7122
#
_cell.length_a   1.000
_cell.length_b   1.000
_cell.length_c   1.000
_cell.angle_alpha   90.00
_cell.angle_beta   90.00
_cell.angle_gamma   90.00
#
_symmetry.space_group_name_H-M   'P 1'
#
loop_
_entity.id
_entity.type
_entity.pdbx_description
1 polymer ?
#
loop_
_entity_poly.entity_id
_entity_poly.type
_entity_poly.pdbx_seq_one_letter_code
_entity_poly.pdbx_strand_id
1 'polypeptide(L)'
;MKITYVNDSIGNNYGDLIELNKELLKYPRLHKQILNHELGHSKGNFKENFLHDISENKVSTKELFGFMVHNPKSLYQFRPFFWHKKYGFVYDLNLIIIYLFLFSIIGLAVYFAF
;
A
#
# COMPACT_ATOMS: atom_id res chain seq x y z
N MET A 1 12.92 -15.08 -2.45
CA MET A 1 12.20 -13.86 -2.83
C MET A 1 13.18 -12.69 -2.89
N LYS A 2 13.07 -11.88 -3.92
CA LYS A 2 13.99 -10.75 -4.12
C LYS A 2 13.40 -9.48 -3.50
N ILE A 3 14.25 -8.67 -2.88
CA ILE A 3 13.86 -7.36 -2.33
C ILE A 3 14.60 -6.28 -3.10
N THR A 4 13.87 -5.30 -3.62
CA THR A 4 14.41 -4.17 -4.37
C THR A 4 13.93 -2.87 -3.73
N TYR A 5 14.76 -1.84 -3.79
CA TYR A 5 14.42 -0.54 -3.21
C TYR A 5 14.10 0.46 -4.33
N VAL A 6 13.00 1.18 -4.12
CA VAL A 6 12.49 2.18 -5.07
C VAL A 6 12.33 3.52 -4.38
N ASN A 7 12.08 4.59 -5.14
CA ASN A 7 11.93 5.92 -4.56
C ASN A 7 10.50 6.44 -4.58
N ASP A 8 9.56 5.66 -5.08
CA ASP A 8 8.13 5.96 -5.00
C ASP A 8 7.44 4.86 -4.21
N SER A 9 6.22 5.11 -3.74
CA SER A 9 5.44 4.19 -2.91
C SER A 9 6.12 3.87 -1.56
N ILE A 10 5.51 2.98 -0.77
CA ILE A 10 6.01 2.55 0.54
C ILE A 10 6.53 1.12 0.44
N GLY A 11 5.69 0.19 0.04
CA GLY A 11 6.06 -1.20 -0.15
C GLY A 11 5.02 -1.94 -0.97
N ASN A 12 5.48 -2.87 -1.81
CA ASN A 12 4.61 -3.68 -2.65
C ASN A 12 5.15 -5.10 -2.73
N ASN A 13 4.26 -6.08 -2.67
CA ASN A 13 4.61 -7.48 -2.85
C ASN A 13 3.98 -7.98 -4.15
N TYR A 14 4.82 -8.34 -5.13
CA TYR A 14 4.39 -8.86 -6.43
C TYR A 14 4.43 -10.39 -6.51
N GLY A 15 4.72 -11.05 -5.37
CA GLY A 15 4.80 -12.50 -5.29
C GLY A 15 6.23 -13.03 -5.34
N ASP A 16 6.99 -12.69 -6.37
CA ASP A 16 8.39 -13.07 -6.53
C ASP A 16 9.35 -11.91 -6.19
N LEU A 17 8.81 -10.71 -6.01
CA LEU A 17 9.58 -9.50 -5.76
C LEU A 17 8.85 -8.64 -4.74
N ILE A 18 9.60 -8.11 -3.77
CA ILE A 18 9.11 -7.07 -2.87
C ILE A 18 9.87 -5.79 -3.19
N GLU A 19 9.13 -4.69 -3.43
CA GLU A 19 9.70 -3.37 -3.58
C GLU A 19 9.41 -2.56 -2.32
N LEU A 20 10.45 -1.95 -1.75
CA LEU A 20 10.34 -1.09 -0.58
C LEU A 20 10.91 0.29 -0.90
N ASN A 21 10.39 1.33 -0.24
CA ASN A 21 10.94 2.66 -0.41
C ASN A 21 12.36 2.70 0.16
N LYS A 22 13.32 3.22 -0.61
CA LYS A 22 14.72 3.28 -0.19
C LYS A 22 14.93 4.15 1.04
N GLU A 23 14.06 5.14 1.27
CA GLU A 23 14.15 6.01 2.44
C GLU A 23 13.81 5.28 3.74
N LEU A 24 13.15 4.11 3.65
CA LEU A 24 12.91 3.27 4.83
C LEU A 24 14.20 2.80 5.49
N LEU A 25 15.31 2.76 4.75
CA LEU A 25 16.60 2.40 5.33
C LEU A 25 17.03 3.37 6.44
N LYS A 26 16.50 4.59 6.46
CA LYS A 26 16.73 5.57 7.52
C LYS A 26 15.81 5.38 8.73
N TYR A 27 14.84 4.46 8.62
CA TYR A 27 13.84 4.18 9.65
C TYR A 27 13.81 2.67 9.93
N PRO A 28 14.83 2.13 10.65
CA PRO A 28 14.99 0.66 10.78
C PRO A 28 13.77 -0.03 11.35
N ARG A 29 13.11 0.55 12.34
CA ARG A 29 11.92 -0.03 12.95
C ARG A 29 10.76 -0.09 11.97
N LEU A 30 10.50 1.03 11.28
CA LEU A 30 9.43 1.10 10.28
C LEU A 30 9.73 0.17 9.11
N HIS A 31 10.97 0.13 8.65
CA HIS A 31 11.42 -0.77 7.59
C HIS A 31 11.07 -2.22 7.92
N LYS A 32 11.39 -2.65 9.16
CA LYS A 32 11.10 -4.01 9.60
C LYS A 32 9.59 -4.28 9.64
N GLN A 33 8.81 -3.33 10.14
CA GLN A 33 7.36 -3.46 10.21
C GLN A 33 6.74 -3.60 8.82
N ILE A 34 7.15 -2.76 7.87
CA ILE A 34 6.62 -2.78 6.52
C ILE A 34 7.05 -4.06 5.78
N LEU A 35 8.31 -4.47 5.93
CA LEU A 35 8.78 -5.71 5.33
C LEU A 35 7.97 -6.90 5.85
N ASN A 36 7.72 -6.98 7.15
CA ASN A 36 6.91 -8.05 7.73
C ASN A 36 5.48 -8.02 7.20
N HIS A 37 4.91 -6.83 7.03
CA HIS A 37 3.57 -6.67 6.45
C HIS A 37 3.52 -7.22 5.03
N GLU A 38 4.49 -6.86 4.18
CA GLU A 38 4.52 -7.31 2.80
C GLU A 38 4.77 -8.83 2.70
N LEU A 39 5.61 -9.38 3.59
CA LEU A 39 5.84 -10.81 3.62
C LEU A 39 4.58 -11.59 4.03
N GLY A 40 3.65 -10.94 4.74
CA GLY A 40 2.40 -11.57 5.14
C GLY A 40 1.35 -11.65 4.06
N HIS A 41 1.52 -10.94 2.93
CA HIS A 41 0.56 -11.02 1.83
C HIS A 41 0.67 -12.33 1.08
N SER A 42 -0.49 -12.90 0.70
CA SER A 42 -0.57 -14.13 -0.09
C SER A 42 -0.72 -13.81 -1.55
N LYS A 43 0.13 -14.39 -2.40
CA LYS A 43 0.08 -14.19 -3.84
C LYS A 43 -1.22 -14.75 -4.41
N GLY A 44 -1.95 -13.92 -5.16
CA GLY A 44 -3.11 -14.33 -5.92
C GLY A 44 -4.36 -14.64 -5.11
N ASN A 45 -4.36 -14.46 -3.80
CA ASN A 45 -5.53 -14.67 -2.96
C ASN A 45 -6.05 -13.34 -2.44
N PHE A 46 -7.09 -12.81 -3.10
CA PHE A 46 -7.68 -11.54 -2.72
C PHE A 46 -8.27 -11.55 -1.31
N LYS A 47 -9.00 -12.62 -0.94
CA LYS A 47 -9.66 -12.70 0.36
C LYS A 47 -8.65 -12.64 1.52
N GLU A 48 -7.59 -13.42 1.42
CA GLU A 48 -6.57 -13.44 2.46
C GLU A 48 -5.84 -12.10 2.54
N ASN A 49 -5.48 -11.50 1.39
CA ASN A 49 -4.82 -10.20 1.36
C ASN A 49 -5.72 -9.10 1.91
N PHE A 50 -7.00 -9.13 1.59
CA PHE A 50 -7.96 -8.15 2.09
C PHE A 50 -8.12 -8.24 3.60
N LEU A 51 -8.25 -9.46 4.14
CA LEU A 51 -8.36 -9.69 5.58
C LEU A 51 -7.06 -9.30 6.29
N HIS A 52 -5.91 -9.58 5.69
CA HIS A 52 -4.62 -9.18 6.24
C HIS A 52 -4.51 -7.67 6.34
N ASP A 53 -4.91 -6.93 5.31
CA ASP A 53 -4.86 -5.47 5.31
C ASP A 53 -5.78 -4.88 6.37
N ILE A 54 -6.96 -5.46 6.59
CA ILE A 54 -7.91 -4.99 7.59
C ILE A 54 -7.42 -5.30 9.02
N SER A 55 -6.95 -6.52 9.23
CA SER A 55 -6.56 -6.99 10.57
C SER A 55 -5.16 -6.60 10.99
N GLU A 56 -4.31 -6.21 10.04
CA GLU A 56 -2.91 -5.87 10.30
C GLU A 56 -2.80 -4.51 10.96
N ASN A 57 -2.25 -4.46 12.19
CA ASN A 57 -2.04 -3.22 12.89
C ASN A 57 -0.64 -3.13 13.50
N LYS A 58 0.29 -3.96 13.04
CA LYS A 58 1.66 -3.99 13.54
C LYS A 58 2.50 -2.82 13.05
N VAL A 59 2.07 -2.16 11.97
CA VAL A 59 2.76 -0.97 11.47
C VAL A 59 2.30 0.24 12.26
N SER A 60 3.25 0.98 12.83
CA SER A 60 2.93 2.19 13.60
C SER A 60 2.37 3.28 12.67
N THR A 61 1.10 3.65 12.87
CA THR A 61 0.45 4.68 12.07
C THR A 61 1.16 6.03 12.19
N LYS A 62 1.60 6.38 13.40
CA LYS A 62 2.30 7.64 13.64
C LYS A 62 3.63 7.70 12.91
N GLU A 63 4.43 6.64 12.99
CA GLU A 63 5.72 6.58 12.31
C GLU A 63 5.53 6.59 10.79
N LEU A 64 4.53 5.85 10.30
CA LEU A 64 4.22 5.80 8.88
C LEU A 64 3.78 7.16 8.34
N PHE A 65 2.91 7.85 9.08
CA PHE A 65 2.45 9.18 8.68
C PHE A 65 3.62 10.17 8.63
N GLY A 66 4.50 10.15 9.64
CA GLY A 66 5.70 10.98 9.65
C GLY A 66 6.61 10.70 8.46
N PHE A 67 6.79 9.41 8.13
CA PHE A 67 7.56 9.00 6.96
C PHE A 67 6.96 9.58 5.67
N MET A 68 5.65 9.50 5.50
CA MET A 68 4.99 10.01 4.30
C MET A 68 5.11 11.53 4.16
N VAL A 69 5.05 12.25 5.27
CA VAL A 69 5.21 13.71 5.27
C VAL A 69 6.62 14.10 4.81
N HIS A 70 7.65 13.39 5.27
CA HIS A 70 9.03 13.66 4.88
C HIS A 70 9.40 13.09 3.50
N ASN A 71 8.59 12.18 2.97
CA ASN A 71 8.82 11.53 1.69
C ASN A 71 7.54 11.54 0.86
N PRO A 72 7.19 12.69 0.24
CA PRO A 72 5.91 12.83 -0.47
C PRO A 72 5.70 11.82 -1.60
N LYS A 73 6.77 11.35 -2.24
CA LYS A 73 6.64 10.33 -3.30
C LYS A 73 6.09 9.01 -2.78
N SER A 74 6.16 8.75 -1.47
CA SER A 74 5.58 7.55 -0.87
C SER A 74 4.06 7.51 -1.01
N LEU A 75 3.42 8.66 -1.22
CA LEU A 75 1.97 8.74 -1.44
C LEU A 75 1.54 8.01 -2.72
N TYR A 76 2.46 7.73 -3.64
CA TYR A 76 2.15 6.91 -4.81
C TYR A 76 1.73 5.48 -4.43
N GLN A 77 1.96 5.07 -3.17
CA GLN A 77 1.45 3.80 -2.64
C GLN A 77 -0.07 3.69 -2.77
N PHE A 78 -0.79 4.81 -2.73
CA PHE A 78 -2.25 4.84 -2.75
C PHE A 78 -2.84 4.92 -4.15
N ARG A 79 -2.03 4.70 -5.19
CA ARG A 79 -2.53 4.58 -6.56
C ARG A 79 -3.29 3.27 -6.71
N PRO A 80 -4.54 3.29 -7.18
CA PRO A 80 -5.28 2.05 -7.35
C PRO A 80 -4.78 1.20 -8.53
N PHE A 81 -4.13 1.82 -9.52
CA PHE A 81 -3.53 1.12 -10.65
C PHE A 81 -2.38 1.95 -11.21
N PHE A 82 -1.41 1.25 -11.83
CA PHE A 82 -0.24 1.90 -12.44
C PHE A 82 0.45 0.94 -13.41
N TRP A 83 1.38 1.48 -14.19
CA TRP A 83 2.19 0.68 -15.11
C TRP A 83 3.56 0.39 -14.49
N HIS A 84 3.89 -0.90 -14.39
CA HIS A 84 5.18 -1.34 -13.87
C HIS A 84 6.08 -1.77 -15.02
N LYS A 85 7.37 -1.43 -14.95
CA LYS A 85 8.33 -1.76 -16.02
C LYS A 85 8.43 -3.26 -16.28
N LYS A 86 8.39 -4.07 -15.22
CA LYS A 86 8.54 -5.52 -15.32
C LYS A 86 7.20 -6.23 -15.51
N TYR A 87 6.17 -5.80 -14.79
CA TYR A 87 4.90 -6.52 -14.72
C TYR A 87 3.81 -5.92 -15.59
N GLY A 88 4.07 -4.78 -16.23
CA GLY A 88 3.07 -4.11 -17.05
C GLY A 88 2.01 -3.43 -16.22
N PHE A 89 0.74 -3.63 -16.57
CA PHE A 89 -0.36 -3.03 -15.83
C PHE A 89 -0.56 -3.74 -14.49
N VAL A 90 -0.46 -2.98 -13.41
CA VAL A 90 -0.64 -3.48 -12.04
C VAL A 90 -1.79 -2.73 -11.39
N TYR A 91 -2.65 -3.45 -10.67
CA TYR A 91 -3.75 -2.84 -9.93
C TYR A 91 -3.77 -3.36 -8.50
N ASP A 92 -4.29 -2.54 -7.60
CA ASP A 92 -4.50 -2.91 -6.20
C ASP A 92 -6.00 -3.01 -5.96
N LEU A 93 -6.51 -4.23 -5.91
CA LEU A 93 -7.94 -4.47 -5.78
C LEU A 93 -8.49 -3.94 -4.46
N ASN A 94 -7.71 -4.03 -3.39
CA ASN A 94 -8.13 -3.50 -2.08
C ASN A 94 -8.32 -1.98 -2.14
N LEU A 95 -7.39 -1.27 -2.76
CA LEU A 95 -7.50 0.18 -2.92
C LEU A 95 -8.66 0.56 -3.83
N ILE A 96 -8.89 -0.19 -4.91
CA ILE A 96 -10.01 0.05 -5.80
C ILE A 96 -11.33 -0.05 -5.03
N ILE A 97 -11.49 -1.09 -4.23
CA ILE A 97 -12.69 -1.29 -3.42
C ILE A 97 -12.86 -0.16 -2.41
N ILE A 98 -11.79 0.24 -1.74
CA ILE A 98 -11.82 1.34 -0.76
C ILE A 98 -12.25 2.64 -1.44
N TYR A 99 -11.68 2.96 -2.60
CA TYR A 99 -12.06 4.18 -3.32
C TYR A 99 -13.51 4.15 -3.79
N LEU A 100 -13.99 3.01 -4.29
CA LEU A 100 -15.39 2.87 -4.70
C LEU A 100 -16.32 3.08 -3.51
N PHE A 101 -15.97 2.52 -2.36
CA PHE A 101 -16.76 2.69 -1.14
C PHE A 101 -16.79 4.16 -0.71
N LEU A 102 -15.64 4.83 -0.69
CA LEU A 102 -15.55 6.24 -0.30
C LEU A 102 -16.33 7.14 -1.25
N PHE A 103 -16.21 6.91 -2.57
CA PHE A 103 -16.96 7.70 -3.55
C PHE A 103 -18.46 7.46 -3.44
N SER A 104 -18.88 6.24 -3.08
CA SER A 104 -20.30 5.94 -2.85
C SER A 104 -20.84 6.72 -1.65
N ILE A 105 -20.07 6.78 -0.55
CA ILE A 105 -20.46 7.56 0.62
C ILE A 105 -20.57 9.04 0.29
N ILE A 106 -19.59 9.58 -0.42
CA ILE A 106 -19.58 10.99 -0.81
C ILE A 106 -20.77 11.29 -1.73
N GLY A 107 -21.03 10.40 -2.70
CA GLY A 107 -22.16 10.54 -3.61
C GLY A 107 -23.50 10.55 -2.88
N LEU A 108 -23.69 9.67 -1.89
CA LEU A 108 -24.90 9.64 -1.09
C LEU A 108 -25.04 10.91 -0.25
N ALA A 109 -23.93 11.38 0.35
CA ALA A 109 -23.95 12.60 1.15
C ALA A 109 -24.35 13.81 0.31
N VAL A 110 -23.78 13.92 -0.91
CA VAL A 110 -24.15 14.97 -1.84
C VAL A 110 -25.62 14.88 -2.26
N TYR A 111 -26.07 13.66 -2.57
CA TYR A 111 -27.45 13.43 -2.99
C TYR A 111 -28.45 13.88 -1.90
N PHE A 112 -28.20 13.53 -0.62
CA PHE A 112 -29.08 13.91 0.47
C PHE A 112 -28.93 15.37 0.92
N ALA A 113 -27.79 16.02 0.59
CA ALA A 113 -27.57 17.42 0.93
C ALA A 113 -28.19 18.38 -0.09
N PHE A 114 -28.37 17.93 -1.32
CA PHE A 114 -28.93 18.70 -2.41
C PHE A 114 -30.13 18.01 -3.05
#